data_57cb7fcb2071d622afd8e95be0d17a64
#
_entry.id   57cb7fcb2071d622afd8e95be0d17a64
#
_cell.length_a   1.000
_cell.length_b   1.000
_cell.length_c   1.000
_cell.angle_alpha   90.00
_cell.angle_beta   90.00
_cell.angle_gamma   90.00
#
_symmetry.space_group_name_H-M   'P 1'
#
loop_
_entity.id
_entity.type
_entity.pdbx_description
1 polymer ?
#
loop_
_entity_poly.entity_id
_entity_poly.type
_entity_poly.pdbx_seq_one_letter_code
_entity_poly.pdbx_strand_id
1 'polypeptide(L)'
;MMPITQSKKQKGEGRHWYAIRTYSGYEDAVVRYLKQRIESLGMEDKVFDVIIPKEKKIKFKNGKRREVEEKIYPGYVLVDMILTDDSWYLVRNTPRVTGFVGADSTQPTPLSKDEIDVLMARMGESKMNFKIDVEPGDMVKITDGPFKDYEAKVSEVDEAKGKVKVLAPIFGRDTMIELDSLQIQKQ
;
A
#
# COMPACT_ATOMS: atom_id res chain seq x y z
N MET A 1 1.91 -47.43 4.40
CA MET A 1 1.99 -46.71 5.69
C MET A 1 2.60 -45.34 5.44
N MET A 2 1.76 -44.31 5.46
CA MET A 2 2.22 -42.93 5.26
C MET A 2 2.92 -42.43 6.51
N PRO A 3 4.11 -41.86 6.42
CA PRO A 3 4.79 -41.32 7.58
C PRO A 3 4.07 -40.09 8.08
N ILE A 4 3.66 -40.14 9.32
CA ILE A 4 3.01 -39.07 10.09
C ILE A 4 3.97 -37.87 10.30
N THR A 5 5.15 -37.91 9.71
CA THR A 5 6.21 -36.92 9.93
C THR A 5 6.01 -35.62 9.15
N GLN A 6 5.06 -35.56 8.22
CA GLN A 6 4.85 -34.35 7.43
C GLN A 6 4.03 -33.27 8.14
N SER A 7 3.15 -33.67 9.07
CA SER A 7 2.31 -32.69 9.76
C SER A 7 3.06 -31.87 10.82
N LYS A 8 4.19 -32.36 11.33
CA LYS A 8 5.01 -31.64 12.31
C LYS A 8 5.99 -30.65 11.70
N LYS A 9 6.43 -30.87 10.46
CA LYS A 9 7.26 -29.91 9.72
C LYS A 9 6.50 -28.67 9.27
N GLN A 10 5.19 -28.78 9.11
CA GLN A 10 4.35 -27.68 8.65
C GLN A 10 4.05 -26.63 9.71
N LYS A 11 4.25 -26.93 10.98
CA LYS A 11 3.82 -26.08 12.09
C LYS A 11 4.69 -24.85 12.40
N GLY A 12 5.67 -24.58 11.63
CA GLY A 12 6.51 -23.37 11.76
C GLY A 12 7.20 -23.00 10.45
N GLU A 13 7.48 -24.03 9.62
CA GLU A 13 8.15 -23.86 8.33
C GLU A 13 7.18 -23.67 7.17
N GLY A 14 5.89 -23.99 7.36
CA GLY A 14 4.87 -23.96 6.33
C GLY A 14 4.02 -22.69 6.27
N ARG A 15 4.24 -21.72 7.15
CA ARG A 15 3.50 -20.44 7.16
C ARG A 15 4.10 -19.48 6.15
N HIS A 16 3.32 -19.15 5.13
CA HIS A 16 3.72 -18.24 4.07
C HIS A 16 2.58 -17.36 3.62
N TRP A 17 2.93 -16.28 2.97
CA TRP A 17 1.97 -15.45 2.25
C TRP A 17 1.72 -15.99 0.85
N TYR A 18 0.45 -16.08 0.51
CA TYR A 18 -0.01 -16.47 -0.83
C TYR A 18 -0.86 -15.37 -1.43
N ALA A 19 -0.75 -15.19 -2.72
CA ALA A 19 -1.63 -14.29 -3.45
C ALA A 19 -2.80 -15.07 -4.04
N ILE A 20 -4.00 -14.52 -3.89
CA ILE A 20 -5.22 -15.02 -4.54
C ILE A 20 -5.79 -13.97 -5.47
N ARG A 21 -6.45 -14.43 -6.51
CA ARG A 21 -7.10 -13.57 -7.49
C ARG A 21 -8.59 -13.46 -7.19
N THR A 22 -9.09 -12.27 -7.41
CA THR A 22 -10.52 -11.97 -7.44
C THR A 22 -10.81 -11.02 -8.59
N TYR A 23 -12.07 -10.79 -8.88
CA TYR A 23 -12.44 -9.71 -9.79
C TYR A 23 -12.11 -8.36 -9.16
N SER A 24 -11.55 -7.46 -9.97
CA SER A 24 -11.24 -6.10 -9.53
C SER A 24 -12.49 -5.39 -9.00
N GLY A 25 -12.37 -4.80 -7.83
CA GLY A 25 -13.50 -4.18 -7.09
C GLY A 25 -14.15 -5.08 -6.04
N TYR A 26 -13.85 -6.38 -6.02
CA TYR A 26 -14.41 -7.33 -5.05
C TYR A 26 -13.43 -7.74 -3.94
N GLU A 27 -12.28 -7.12 -3.86
CA GLU A 27 -11.24 -7.47 -2.90
C GLU A 27 -11.71 -7.32 -1.45
N ASP A 28 -12.41 -6.24 -1.14
CA ASP A 28 -12.96 -6.02 0.22
C ASP A 28 -14.03 -7.06 0.57
N ALA A 29 -14.84 -7.46 -0.39
CA ALA A 29 -15.83 -8.52 -0.21
C ALA A 29 -15.14 -9.87 0.06
N VAL A 30 -14.09 -10.19 -0.67
CA VAL A 30 -13.30 -11.42 -0.47
C VAL A 30 -12.68 -11.45 0.92
N VAL A 31 -12.06 -10.37 1.37
CA VAL A 31 -11.48 -10.27 2.71
C VAL A 31 -12.55 -10.52 3.78
N ARG A 32 -13.70 -9.90 3.64
CA ARG A 32 -14.82 -10.08 4.57
C ARG A 32 -15.33 -11.52 4.59
N TYR A 33 -15.54 -12.13 3.43
CA TYR A 33 -15.98 -13.51 3.33
C TYR A 33 -14.94 -14.49 3.90
N LEU A 34 -13.67 -14.28 3.59
CA LEU A 34 -12.58 -15.10 4.13
C LEU A 34 -12.52 -15.04 5.65
N LYS A 35 -12.51 -13.86 6.23
CA LYS A 35 -12.48 -13.67 7.68
C LYS A 35 -13.67 -14.36 8.35
N GLN A 36 -14.84 -14.20 7.78
CA GLN A 36 -16.06 -14.83 8.28
C GLN A 36 -16.00 -16.36 8.21
N ARG A 37 -15.49 -16.92 7.14
CA ARG A 37 -15.32 -18.37 6.96
C ARG A 37 -14.25 -18.95 7.88
N ILE A 38 -13.12 -18.24 8.04
CA ILE A 38 -12.06 -18.63 8.97
C ILE A 38 -12.61 -18.76 10.39
N GLU A 39 -13.36 -17.78 10.83
CA GLU A 39 -14.00 -17.78 12.14
C GLU A 39 -15.05 -18.90 12.26
N SER A 40 -15.95 -19.02 11.29
CA SER A 40 -17.04 -20.01 11.31
C SER A 40 -16.54 -21.45 11.28
N LEU A 41 -15.41 -21.71 10.63
CA LEU A 41 -14.85 -23.06 10.50
C LEU A 41 -13.72 -23.34 11.49
N GLY A 42 -13.40 -22.38 12.39
CA GLY A 42 -12.35 -22.53 13.40
C GLY A 42 -10.97 -22.74 12.80
N MET A 43 -10.65 -22.03 11.72
CA MET A 43 -9.40 -22.17 10.96
C MET A 43 -8.35 -21.12 11.28
N GLU A 44 -8.48 -20.41 12.41
CA GLU A 44 -7.56 -19.35 12.83
C GLU A 44 -6.13 -19.86 13.11
N ASP A 45 -5.98 -21.13 13.36
CA ASP A 45 -4.68 -21.81 13.55
C ASP A 45 -3.96 -22.13 12.23
N LYS A 46 -4.62 -21.97 11.10
CA LYS A 46 -4.07 -22.25 9.78
C LYS A 46 -4.09 -21.04 8.85
N VAL A 47 -5.06 -20.17 8.97
CA VAL A 47 -5.17 -18.92 8.22
C VAL A 47 -5.10 -17.76 9.22
N PHE A 48 -3.99 -17.02 9.19
CA PHE A 48 -3.64 -16.05 10.22
C PHE A 48 -4.06 -14.65 9.90
N ASP A 49 -3.95 -14.26 8.62
CA ASP A 49 -4.29 -12.91 8.19
C ASP A 49 -4.70 -12.90 6.71
N VAL A 50 -5.52 -11.92 6.37
CA VAL A 50 -5.99 -11.66 5.01
C VAL A 50 -5.94 -10.15 4.79
N ILE A 51 -5.14 -9.71 3.84
CA ILE A 51 -4.94 -8.30 3.56
C ILE A 51 -5.07 -7.97 2.07
N ILE A 52 -5.50 -6.76 1.80
CA ILE A 52 -5.45 -6.18 0.47
C ILE A 52 -4.20 -5.31 0.40
N PRO A 53 -3.27 -5.54 -0.56
CA PRO A 53 -2.10 -4.69 -0.69
C PRO A 53 -2.53 -3.30 -1.16
N LYS A 54 -2.51 -2.34 -0.23
CA LYS A 54 -2.83 -0.93 -0.44
C LYS A 54 -1.67 -0.05 0.00
N GLU A 55 -1.46 1.03 -0.68
CA GLU A 55 -0.54 2.09 -0.26
C GLU A 55 -1.28 3.41 -0.11
N LYS A 56 -0.76 4.25 0.76
CA LYS A 56 -1.29 5.59 0.95
C LYS A 56 -0.55 6.54 0.02
N LYS A 57 -1.31 7.30 -0.75
CA LYS A 57 -0.79 8.36 -1.62
C LYS A 57 -1.42 9.68 -1.25
N ILE A 58 -0.64 10.73 -1.45
CA ILE A 58 -1.15 12.08 -1.31
C ILE A 58 -1.50 12.60 -2.67
N LYS A 59 -2.74 13.01 -2.82
CA LYS A 59 -3.23 13.72 -3.99
C LYS A 59 -3.64 15.12 -3.60
N PHE A 60 -3.27 16.06 -4.46
CA PHE A 60 -3.65 17.44 -4.33
C PHE A 60 -4.82 17.73 -5.25
N LYS A 61 -5.95 18.16 -4.67
CA LYS A 61 -7.16 18.46 -5.45
C LYS A 61 -7.84 19.71 -4.91
N ASN A 62 -8.12 20.67 -5.80
CA ASN A 62 -8.80 21.93 -5.47
C ASN A 62 -8.10 22.74 -4.35
N GLY A 63 -6.79 22.84 -4.40
CA GLY A 63 -6.00 23.54 -3.38
C GLY A 63 -5.91 22.83 -2.05
N LYS A 64 -6.39 21.57 -1.94
CA LYS A 64 -6.36 20.79 -0.72
C LYS A 64 -5.60 19.49 -0.90
N ARG A 65 -4.77 19.20 0.09
CA ARG A 65 -4.07 17.95 0.22
C ARG A 65 -5.01 16.87 0.75
N ARG A 66 -5.05 15.73 0.09
CA ARG A 66 -5.82 14.57 0.53
C ARG A 66 -4.96 13.32 0.53
N GLU A 67 -5.04 12.57 1.61
CA GLU A 67 -4.51 11.22 1.68
C GLU A 67 -5.54 10.27 1.07
N VAL A 68 -5.12 9.48 0.10
CA VAL A 68 -5.94 8.46 -0.54
C VAL A 68 -5.26 7.10 -0.46
N GLU A 69 -6.04 6.06 -0.25
CA GLU A 69 -5.55 4.68 -0.34
C GLU A 69 -5.76 4.16 -1.76
N GLU A 70 -4.69 3.64 -2.34
CA GLU A 70 -4.75 2.98 -3.64
C GLU A 70 -4.29 1.54 -3.52
N LYS A 71 -4.98 0.63 -4.21
CA LYS A 71 -4.58 -0.76 -4.29
C LYS A 71 -3.29 -0.87 -5.11
N ILE A 72 -2.27 -1.52 -4.55
CA ILE A 72 -1.00 -1.75 -5.25
C ILE A 72 -1.21 -2.71 -6.41
N TYR A 73 -1.98 -3.77 -6.18
CA TYR A 73 -2.33 -4.77 -7.17
C TYR A 73 -3.86 -4.99 -7.17
N PRO A 74 -4.63 -4.27 -7.99
CA PRO A 74 -6.06 -4.51 -8.12
C PRO A 74 -6.37 -5.94 -8.56
N GLY A 75 -7.37 -6.56 -7.93
CA GLY A 75 -7.76 -7.94 -8.20
C GLY A 75 -6.95 -8.99 -7.43
N TYR A 76 -6.10 -8.59 -6.49
CA TYR A 76 -5.30 -9.49 -5.66
C TYR A 76 -5.55 -9.26 -4.18
N VAL A 77 -5.56 -10.35 -3.44
CA VAL A 77 -5.64 -10.38 -1.98
C VAL A 77 -4.51 -11.29 -1.48
N LEU A 78 -3.87 -10.90 -0.39
CA LEU A 78 -2.81 -11.69 0.23
C LEU A 78 -3.36 -12.45 1.45
N VAL A 79 -3.00 -13.70 1.56
CA VAL A 79 -3.39 -14.58 2.66
C VAL A 79 -2.15 -15.14 3.33
N ASP A 80 -2.01 -14.91 4.63
CA ASP A 80 -0.98 -15.51 5.47
C ASP A 80 -1.52 -16.81 6.05
N MET A 81 -1.00 -17.93 5.59
CA MET A 81 -1.55 -19.24 5.94
C MET A 81 -0.50 -20.34 5.92
N ILE A 82 -0.83 -21.42 6.61
CA ILE A 82 -0.20 -22.73 6.42
C ILE A 82 -1.03 -23.47 5.35
N LEU A 83 -0.40 -23.80 4.24
CA LEU A 83 -1.08 -24.49 3.14
C LEU A 83 -1.33 -25.95 3.51
N THR A 84 -2.59 -26.29 3.71
CA THR A 84 -3.10 -27.66 3.90
C THR A 84 -4.29 -27.85 2.95
N ASP A 85 -4.76 -29.07 2.80
CA ASP A 85 -5.96 -29.33 1.99
C ASP A 85 -7.16 -28.54 2.51
N ASP A 86 -7.32 -28.45 3.82
CA ASP A 86 -8.43 -27.72 4.44
C ASP A 86 -8.31 -26.20 4.24
N SER A 87 -7.13 -25.62 4.44
CA SER A 87 -6.93 -24.19 4.24
C SER A 87 -7.01 -23.79 2.77
N TRP A 88 -6.45 -24.61 1.88
CA TRP A 88 -6.59 -24.44 0.44
C TRP A 88 -8.06 -24.46 0.02
N TYR A 89 -8.81 -25.46 0.47
CA TYR A 89 -10.22 -25.61 0.16
C TYR A 89 -11.04 -24.41 0.67
N LEU A 90 -10.80 -23.97 1.90
CA LEU A 90 -11.48 -22.81 2.48
C LEU A 90 -11.28 -21.57 1.62
N VAL A 91 -10.04 -21.27 1.27
CA VAL A 91 -9.69 -20.06 0.49
C VAL A 91 -10.22 -20.18 -0.94
N ARG A 92 -10.00 -21.34 -1.59
CA ARG A 92 -10.40 -21.55 -2.99
C ARG A 92 -11.91 -21.47 -3.19
N ASN A 93 -12.69 -21.92 -2.22
CA ASN A 93 -14.16 -21.95 -2.28
C ASN A 93 -14.82 -20.71 -1.65
N THR A 94 -14.05 -19.71 -1.29
CA THR A 94 -14.61 -18.44 -0.85
C THR A 94 -15.25 -17.71 -2.03
N PRO A 95 -16.46 -17.15 -1.87
CA PRO A 95 -17.10 -16.40 -2.95
C PRO A 95 -16.23 -15.30 -3.53
N ARG A 96 -16.24 -15.16 -4.83
CA ARG A 96 -15.46 -14.16 -5.61
C ARG A 96 -13.97 -14.47 -5.75
N VAL A 97 -13.45 -15.48 -5.10
CA VAL A 97 -12.08 -15.97 -5.35
C VAL A 97 -12.05 -16.77 -6.63
N THR A 98 -11.20 -16.38 -7.56
CA THR A 98 -11.03 -17.08 -8.84
C THR A 98 -9.92 -18.12 -8.81
N GLY A 99 -8.97 -18.00 -7.91
CA GLY A 99 -7.91 -18.98 -7.70
C GLY A 99 -6.68 -18.40 -7.02
N PHE A 100 -5.75 -19.30 -6.72
CA PHE A 100 -4.41 -18.91 -6.24
C PHE A 100 -3.52 -18.47 -7.40
N VAL A 101 -2.57 -17.61 -7.10
CA VAL A 101 -1.47 -17.27 -8.01
C VAL A 101 -0.37 -18.31 -7.88
N GLY A 102 0.10 -18.83 -8.99
CA GLY A 102 1.17 -19.81 -9.04
C GLY A 102 1.17 -20.59 -10.35
N ALA A 103 2.17 -21.43 -10.52
CA ALA A 103 2.33 -22.23 -11.72
C ALA A 103 1.24 -23.30 -11.89
N ASP A 104 0.67 -23.75 -10.80
CA ASP A 104 -0.40 -24.74 -10.77
C ASP A 104 -1.47 -24.32 -9.75
N SER A 105 -2.73 -24.40 -10.13
CA SER A 105 -3.87 -24.08 -9.26
C SER A 105 -3.99 -24.97 -8.02
N THR A 106 -3.39 -26.15 -8.05
CA THR A 106 -3.38 -27.11 -6.94
C THR A 106 -2.17 -26.95 -6.01
N GLN A 107 -1.11 -26.31 -6.50
CA GLN A 107 0.10 -26.02 -5.75
C GLN A 107 0.47 -24.54 -5.86
N PRO A 108 -0.18 -23.69 -5.06
CA PRO A 108 0.12 -22.27 -5.08
C PRO A 108 1.58 -22.01 -4.69
N THR A 109 2.18 -21.04 -5.35
CA THR A 109 3.55 -20.62 -5.03
C THR A 109 3.50 -19.55 -3.94
N PRO A 110 4.17 -19.75 -2.81
CA PRO A 110 4.27 -18.71 -1.78
C PRO A 110 5.07 -17.52 -2.29
N LEU A 111 4.73 -16.35 -1.80
CA LEU A 111 5.53 -15.15 -2.02
C LEU A 111 6.87 -15.30 -1.31
N SER A 112 7.94 -14.85 -1.93
CA SER A 112 9.26 -14.83 -1.31
C SER A 112 9.31 -13.82 -0.16
N LYS A 113 10.25 -14.02 0.76
CA LYS A 113 10.45 -13.08 1.85
C LYS A 113 10.73 -11.67 1.35
N ASP A 114 11.54 -11.53 0.31
CA ASP A 114 11.89 -10.23 -0.27
C ASP A 114 10.67 -9.53 -0.87
N GLU A 115 9.82 -10.26 -1.57
CA GLU A 115 8.56 -9.72 -2.11
C GLU A 115 7.63 -9.23 -1.00
N ILE A 116 7.51 -10.00 0.07
CA ILE A 116 6.69 -9.63 1.23
C ILE A 116 7.27 -8.42 1.96
N ASP A 117 8.57 -8.38 2.19
CA ASP A 117 9.24 -7.26 2.87
C ASP A 117 9.05 -5.95 2.09
N VAL A 118 9.17 -5.97 0.78
CA VAL A 118 8.90 -4.82 -0.10
C VAL A 118 7.44 -4.39 -0.03
N LEU A 119 6.50 -5.33 -0.09
CA LEU A 119 5.07 -5.03 0.01
C LEU A 119 4.69 -4.46 1.37
N MET A 120 5.18 -5.07 2.44
CA MET A 120 4.89 -4.61 3.80
C MET A 120 5.47 -3.21 4.06
N ALA A 121 6.66 -2.91 3.53
CA ALA A 121 7.24 -1.58 3.57
C ALA A 121 6.33 -0.57 2.86
N ARG A 122 5.87 -0.86 1.66
CA ARG A 122 4.93 0.03 0.92
C ARG A 122 3.61 0.23 1.66
N MET A 123 3.06 -0.82 2.23
CA MET A 123 1.81 -0.75 3.00
C MET A 123 1.97 -0.02 4.33
N GLY A 124 3.15 -0.11 4.95
CA GLY A 124 3.50 0.53 6.22
C GLY A 124 4.02 1.96 6.09
N GLU A 125 4.33 2.41 4.89
CA GLU A 125 4.75 3.79 4.59
C GLU A 125 3.60 4.80 4.76
N SER A 126 2.96 4.79 5.91
CA SER A 126 2.19 5.94 6.35
C SER A 126 3.07 7.06 6.91
N LYS A 127 4.38 6.86 6.97
CA LYS A 127 5.36 7.94 7.07
C LYS A 127 5.64 8.41 5.66
N MET A 128 4.87 9.39 5.27
CA MET A 128 5.07 10.10 4.03
C MET A 128 6.44 10.75 4.04
N ASN A 129 7.43 10.07 3.52
CA ASN A 129 8.62 10.73 3.09
C ASN A 129 8.26 11.46 1.80
N PHE A 130 7.92 12.72 1.95
CA PHE A 130 7.76 13.60 0.81
C PHE A 130 9.13 13.73 0.14
N LYS A 131 9.25 13.15 -1.01
CA LYS A 131 10.42 13.41 -1.84
C LYS A 131 10.24 14.81 -2.43
N ILE A 132 10.85 15.77 -1.78
CA ILE A 132 10.83 17.15 -2.22
C ILE A 132 12.10 17.37 -3.06
N ASP A 133 11.91 17.56 -4.35
CA ASP A 133 13.01 17.72 -5.31
C ASP A 133 13.56 19.15 -5.38
N VAL A 134 13.33 19.96 -4.35
CA VAL A 134 13.83 21.34 -4.27
C VAL A 134 14.65 21.55 -3.01
N GLU A 135 15.66 22.41 -3.12
CA GLU A 135 16.55 22.78 -2.03
C GLU A 135 16.41 24.27 -1.70
N PRO A 136 16.78 24.69 -0.48
CA PRO A 136 16.86 26.12 -0.16
C PRO A 136 17.74 26.86 -1.17
N GLY A 137 17.21 27.93 -1.73
CA GLY A 137 17.89 28.73 -2.77
C GLY A 137 17.39 28.46 -4.20
N ASP A 138 16.66 27.39 -4.42
CA ASP A 138 16.08 27.09 -5.73
C ASP A 138 14.94 28.05 -6.09
N MET A 139 14.82 28.35 -7.36
CA MET A 139 13.68 29.10 -7.90
C MET A 139 12.57 28.12 -8.27
N VAL A 140 11.37 28.41 -7.85
CA VAL A 140 10.18 27.61 -8.11
C VAL A 140 9.04 28.46 -8.64
N LYS A 141 8.18 27.82 -9.43
CA LYS A 141 6.92 28.41 -9.86
C LYS A 141 5.78 27.80 -9.02
N ILE A 142 4.91 28.64 -8.51
CA ILE A 142 3.72 28.22 -7.79
C ILE A 142 2.68 27.78 -8.81
N THR A 143 2.23 26.52 -8.72
CA THR A 143 1.35 25.90 -9.73
C THR A 143 -0.11 25.87 -9.32
N ASP A 144 -0.41 26.09 -8.04
CA ASP A 144 -1.77 26.07 -7.52
C ASP A 144 -1.94 26.98 -6.30
N GLY A 145 -3.16 27.37 -6.03
CA GLY A 145 -3.53 28.22 -4.91
C GLY A 145 -3.68 29.69 -5.25
N PRO A 146 -3.80 30.58 -4.24
CA PRO A 146 -3.98 32.02 -4.43
C PRO A 146 -2.80 32.72 -5.13
N PHE A 147 -1.63 32.09 -5.08
CA PHE A 147 -0.38 32.63 -5.64
C PHE A 147 0.07 31.89 -6.89
N LYS A 148 -0.85 31.21 -7.56
CA LYS A 148 -0.57 30.53 -8.82
C LYS A 148 0.11 31.45 -9.82
N ASP A 149 1.10 30.89 -10.53
CA ASP A 149 1.93 31.57 -11.53
C ASP A 149 2.97 32.59 -10.99
N TYR A 150 3.05 32.75 -9.65
CA TYR A 150 4.14 33.52 -9.08
C TYR A 150 5.43 32.68 -9.03
N GLU A 151 6.55 33.36 -9.23
CA GLU A 151 7.87 32.81 -9.03
C GLU A 151 8.35 33.14 -7.62
N ALA A 152 8.95 32.17 -6.96
CA ALA A 152 9.42 32.31 -5.61
C ALA A 152 10.74 31.58 -5.39
N LYS A 153 11.49 32.06 -4.40
CA LYS A 153 12.74 31.41 -3.98
C LYS A 153 12.47 30.54 -2.75
N VAL A 154 12.92 29.30 -2.79
CA VAL A 154 12.81 28.39 -1.64
C VAL A 154 13.71 28.89 -0.50
N SER A 155 13.11 29.07 0.67
CA SER A 155 13.80 29.48 1.90
C SER A 155 14.08 28.29 2.82
N GLU A 156 13.11 27.44 3.01
CA GLU A 156 13.19 26.28 3.91
C GLU A 156 12.35 25.13 3.36
N VAL A 157 12.81 23.92 3.56
CA VAL A 157 12.13 22.69 3.16
C VAL A 157 11.88 21.83 4.39
N ASP A 158 10.62 21.46 4.65
CA ASP A 158 10.22 20.54 5.70
C ASP A 158 9.73 19.22 5.06
N GLU A 159 10.64 18.29 4.92
CA GLU A 159 10.34 16.97 4.32
C GLU A 159 9.39 16.14 5.18
N ALA A 160 9.41 16.32 6.49
CA ALA A 160 8.55 15.58 7.41
C ALA A 160 7.07 15.95 7.24
N LYS A 161 6.79 17.21 6.95
CA LYS A 161 5.44 17.75 6.75
C LYS A 161 5.04 17.88 5.27
N GLY A 162 6.00 17.73 4.35
CA GLY A 162 5.79 17.99 2.95
C GLY A 162 5.49 19.47 2.63
N LYS A 163 6.06 20.37 3.40
CA LYS A 163 5.88 21.81 3.28
C LYS A 163 7.16 22.50 2.84
N VAL A 164 7.00 23.55 2.07
CA VAL A 164 8.09 24.38 1.59
C VAL A 164 7.77 25.82 1.90
N LYS A 165 8.70 26.52 2.55
CA LYS A 165 8.61 27.97 2.74
C LYS A 165 9.35 28.65 1.61
N VAL A 166 8.66 29.55 0.95
CA VAL A 166 9.19 30.30 -0.20
C VAL A 166 9.05 31.81 0.03
N LEU A 167 9.97 32.55 -0.54
CA LEU A 167 9.91 34.01 -0.60
C LEU A 167 9.41 34.43 -1.96
N ALA A 168 8.23 35.02 -2.00
CA ALA A 168 7.62 35.54 -3.22
C ALA A 168 7.44 37.04 -3.15
N PRO A 169 7.70 37.78 -4.25
CA PRO A 169 7.44 39.21 -4.31
C PRO A 169 5.94 39.47 -4.45
N ILE A 170 5.30 39.80 -3.34
CA ILE A 170 3.85 40.11 -3.30
C ILE A 170 3.71 41.58 -2.92
N PHE A 171 3.03 42.36 -3.77
CA PHE A 171 2.86 43.80 -3.62
C PHE A 171 4.18 44.58 -3.42
N GLY A 172 5.24 44.18 -4.14
CA GLY A 172 6.55 44.81 -4.07
C GLY A 172 7.35 44.49 -2.81
N ARG A 173 6.91 43.53 -2.01
CA ARG A 173 7.63 43.08 -0.80
C ARG A 173 7.85 41.57 -0.85
N ASP A 174 9.03 41.14 -0.45
CA ASP A 174 9.29 39.70 -0.28
C ASP A 174 8.51 39.17 0.91
N THR A 175 7.57 38.31 0.62
CA THR A 175 6.67 37.70 1.62
C THR A 175 6.98 36.24 1.73
N MET A 176 7.15 35.74 2.95
CA MET A 176 7.33 34.31 3.20
C MET A 176 5.96 33.61 3.16
N ILE A 177 5.86 32.60 2.31
CA ILE A 177 4.66 31.80 2.14
C ILE A 177 5.00 30.34 2.41
N GLU A 178 4.20 29.66 3.20
CA GLU A 178 4.25 28.23 3.37
C GLU A 178 3.31 27.55 2.36
N LEU A 179 3.87 26.69 1.54
CA LEU A 179 3.14 25.95 0.50
C LEU A 179 3.37 24.45 0.67
N ASP A 180 2.42 23.68 0.15
CA ASP A 180 2.61 22.26 -0.03
C ASP A 180 3.61 21.99 -1.17
N SER A 181 4.46 20.99 -1.00
CA SER A 181 5.44 20.59 -2.03
C SER A 181 4.81 20.28 -3.39
N LEU A 182 3.54 19.89 -3.41
CA LEU A 182 2.79 19.62 -4.64
C LEU A 182 2.29 20.90 -5.34
N GLN A 183 2.36 22.05 -4.69
CA GLN A 183 1.95 23.36 -5.23
C GLN A 183 3.07 24.11 -5.93
N ILE A 184 4.26 23.55 -5.97
CA ILE A 184 5.44 24.18 -6.56
C ILE A 184 6.06 23.28 -7.62
N GLN A 185 6.69 23.92 -8.59
CA GLN A 185 7.47 23.25 -9.63
C GLN A 185 8.82 23.93 -9.74
N LYS A 186 9.90 23.14 -9.70
CA LYS A 186 11.25 23.63 -9.93
C LYS A 186 11.39 24.18 -11.35
N GLN A 187 11.99 25.34 -11.47
CA GLN A 187 12.35 25.93 -12.77
C GLN A 187 13.68 25.43 -13.29
#